data_289f1a12ac335c15564c19738dfc10da
#
_entry.id   289f1a12ac335c15564c19738dfc10da
#
_cell.length_a   1.000
_cell.length_b   1.000
_cell.length_c   1.000
_cell.angle_alpha   90.00
_cell.angle_beta   90.00
_cell.angle_gamma   90.00
#
_symmetry.space_group_name_H-M   'P 1'
#
loop_
_entity.id
_entity.type
_entity.pdbx_description
1 polymer ?
#
loop_
_entity_poly.entity_id
_entity_poly.type
_entity_poly.pdbx_seq_one_letter_code
_entity_poly.pdbx_strand_id
1 'polypeptide(L)'
;MLFIGDVHIYVSDFPLALRFWGDGLGLELSEKEVSPHAAFARLNFPDGGSSIRLIWPVEPWQEDEMPTPGTRPMIRFDITTTDFDAILARLLEHGGQQLDEIESYNDLRIVTIADPDGNAFELLEILEAENEEGDEAPGPRG
;
A
#
# COMPACT_ATOMS: atom_id res chain seq x y z
N MET A 1 -10.19 18.63 15.86
CA MET A 1 -9.11 18.11 15.04
C MET A 1 -9.44 16.69 14.62
N LEU A 2 -9.16 16.32 13.35
CA LEU A 2 -9.58 15.04 12.82
C LEU A 2 -8.48 14.48 11.94
N PHE A 3 -8.03 13.24 12.24
CA PHE A 3 -6.99 12.59 11.48
C PHE A 3 -7.37 11.17 11.19
N ILE A 4 -6.82 10.61 10.12
CA ILE A 4 -6.87 9.19 9.93
C ILE A 4 -5.59 8.62 10.53
N GLY A 5 -5.72 7.49 11.23
CA GLY A 5 -4.55 6.86 11.83
C GLY A 5 -3.87 5.92 10.86
N ASP A 6 -3.23 4.86 11.40
CA ASP A 6 -2.53 3.91 10.56
C ASP A 6 -3.51 3.06 9.78
N VAL A 7 -3.06 2.54 8.64
CA VAL A 7 -3.80 1.56 7.87
C VAL A 7 -3.34 0.20 8.36
N HIS A 8 -4.26 -0.59 8.91
CA HIS A 8 -3.93 -1.91 9.44
C HIS A 8 -4.12 -2.97 8.38
N ILE A 9 -3.10 -3.77 8.18
CA ILE A 9 -3.12 -4.82 7.17
C ILE A 9 -2.78 -6.13 7.87
N TYR A 10 -3.71 -7.08 7.82
CA TYR A 10 -3.53 -8.35 8.50
C TYR A 10 -2.91 -9.35 7.55
N VAL A 11 -1.87 -10.04 8.00
CA VAL A 11 -1.06 -10.86 7.13
C VAL A 11 -0.87 -12.24 7.75
N SER A 12 -0.69 -13.25 6.90
CA SER A 12 -0.51 -14.62 7.36
C SER A 12 0.95 -15.04 7.39
N ASP A 13 1.80 -14.37 6.63
CA ASP A 13 3.23 -14.68 6.58
C ASP A 13 3.96 -13.35 6.83
N PHE A 14 4.35 -13.14 8.08
CA PHE A 14 4.90 -11.86 8.48
C PHE A 14 6.20 -11.50 7.76
N PRO A 15 7.18 -12.41 7.65
CA PRO A 15 8.41 -12.06 6.94
C PRO A 15 8.17 -11.72 5.47
N LEU A 16 7.28 -12.45 4.81
CA LEU A 16 6.96 -12.17 3.43
C LEU A 16 6.25 -10.84 3.29
N ALA A 17 5.32 -10.55 4.20
CA ALA A 17 4.60 -9.28 4.19
C ALA A 17 5.55 -8.11 4.39
N LEU A 18 6.55 -8.27 5.27
CA LEU A 18 7.53 -7.23 5.48
C LEU A 18 8.33 -6.97 4.21
N ARG A 19 8.66 -8.01 3.47
CA ARG A 19 9.37 -7.80 2.21
C ARG A 19 8.49 -7.11 1.19
N PHE A 20 7.23 -7.52 1.10
CA PHE A 20 6.34 -6.90 0.13
C PHE A 20 6.09 -5.43 0.45
N TRP A 21 5.61 -5.16 1.66
CA TRP A 21 5.22 -3.79 2.03
C TRP A 21 6.42 -2.91 2.34
N GLY A 22 7.47 -3.49 2.94
CA GLY A 22 8.66 -2.73 3.30
C GLY A 22 9.61 -2.57 2.14
N ASP A 23 10.17 -3.68 1.68
CA ASP A 23 11.19 -3.61 0.63
C ASP A 23 10.56 -3.28 -0.72
N GLY A 24 9.37 -3.80 -0.99
CA GLY A 24 8.71 -3.56 -2.27
C GLY A 24 8.39 -2.10 -2.49
N LEU A 25 7.84 -1.44 -1.47
CA LEU A 25 7.51 -0.03 -1.58
C LEU A 25 8.64 0.88 -1.15
N GLY A 26 9.64 0.34 -0.47
CA GLY A 26 10.73 1.16 0.03
C GLY A 26 10.37 1.96 1.25
N LEU A 27 9.53 1.39 2.12
CA LEU A 27 9.10 2.11 3.31
C LEU A 27 10.06 1.92 4.45
N GLU A 28 10.06 2.88 5.36
CA GLU A 28 10.94 2.85 6.52
C GLU A 28 10.27 2.11 7.66
N LEU A 29 10.97 1.16 8.24
CA LEU A 29 10.47 0.41 9.38
C LEU A 29 10.73 1.21 10.64
N SER A 30 9.69 1.62 11.35
CA SER A 30 9.86 2.43 12.56
C SER A 30 9.63 1.64 13.83
N GLU A 31 8.81 0.58 13.79
CA GLU A 31 8.56 -0.25 14.96
C GLU A 31 8.39 -1.67 14.52
N LYS A 32 8.83 -2.61 15.35
CA LYS A 32 8.67 -4.01 15.05
C LYS A 32 8.73 -4.82 16.33
N GLU A 33 7.77 -5.69 16.54
CA GLU A 33 7.78 -6.62 17.67
C GLU A 33 7.36 -7.97 17.17
N VAL A 34 8.09 -8.99 17.58
CA VAL A 34 7.84 -10.36 17.13
C VAL A 34 7.88 -11.27 18.35
N SER A 35 6.87 -12.09 18.49
CA SER A 35 6.86 -13.14 19.52
C SER A 35 6.35 -14.40 18.85
N PRO A 36 6.38 -15.55 19.55
CA PRO A 36 5.89 -16.77 18.93
C PRO A 36 4.42 -16.74 18.57
N HIS A 37 3.66 -15.83 19.19
CA HIS A 37 2.21 -15.83 18.99
C HIS A 37 1.70 -14.61 18.25
N ALA A 38 2.52 -13.60 18.06
CA ALA A 38 2.06 -12.39 17.41
C ALA A 38 3.24 -11.56 16.93
N ALA A 39 2.98 -10.73 15.91
CA ALA A 39 4.02 -9.84 15.41
C ALA A 39 3.35 -8.62 14.82
N PHE A 40 4.06 -7.48 14.86
CA PHE A 40 3.58 -6.33 14.14
C PHE A 40 4.77 -5.49 13.70
N ALA A 41 4.55 -4.68 12.69
CA ALA A 41 5.55 -3.74 12.19
C ALA A 41 4.84 -2.49 11.72
N ARG A 42 5.48 -1.35 11.89
CA ARG A 42 4.95 -0.09 11.41
C ARG A 42 5.88 0.44 10.35
N LEU A 43 5.32 0.73 9.19
CA LEU A 43 6.07 1.15 8.02
C LEU A 43 5.62 2.56 7.65
N ASN A 44 6.56 3.46 7.48
CA ASN A 44 6.27 4.86 7.24
C ASN A 44 6.59 5.23 5.81
N PHE A 45 5.74 6.08 5.22
CA PHE A 45 5.97 6.61 3.90
C PHE A 45 6.95 7.77 4.00
N PRO A 46 7.86 7.90 3.03
CA PRO A 46 8.90 8.93 3.13
C PRO A 46 8.35 10.35 3.07
N ASP A 47 7.25 10.55 2.39
CA ASP A 47 6.72 11.89 2.23
C ASP A 47 5.53 12.16 3.12
N GLY A 48 5.35 11.36 4.14
CA GLY A 48 4.32 11.61 5.13
C GLY A 48 3.03 10.91 4.83
N GLY A 49 2.02 11.19 5.64
CA GLY A 49 0.73 10.55 5.51
C GLY A 49 0.57 9.47 6.55
N SER A 50 -0.44 8.63 6.35
CA SER A 50 -0.70 7.54 7.27
C SER A 50 0.35 6.45 7.09
N SER A 51 0.64 5.75 8.16
CA SER A 51 1.57 4.62 8.11
C SER A 51 0.81 3.34 7.88
N ILE A 52 1.52 2.30 7.48
CA ILE A 52 0.96 0.97 7.37
C ILE A 52 1.41 0.19 8.59
N ARG A 53 0.48 -0.49 9.23
CA ARG A 53 0.80 -1.37 10.34
C ARG A 53 0.47 -2.79 9.93
N LEU A 54 1.49 -3.64 9.80
CA LEU A 54 1.30 -5.05 9.48
C LEU A 54 1.05 -5.80 10.79
N ILE A 55 0.07 -6.68 10.78
CA ILE A 55 -0.33 -7.39 11.99
C ILE A 55 -0.46 -8.88 11.68
N TRP A 56 0.20 -9.70 12.49
CA TRP A 56 0.13 -11.16 12.37
C TRP A 56 -0.19 -11.72 13.75
N PRO A 57 -1.02 -12.74 13.85
CA PRO A 57 -1.69 -13.42 12.76
C PRO A 57 -2.98 -12.73 12.36
N VAL A 58 -3.51 -13.16 11.23
CA VAL A 58 -4.83 -12.74 10.83
C VAL A 58 -5.79 -13.33 11.85
N GLU A 59 -6.60 -12.48 12.47
CA GLU A 59 -7.56 -13.00 13.42
C GLU A 59 -8.75 -13.54 12.68
N PRO A 60 -9.11 -14.80 12.94
CA PRO A 60 -10.25 -15.34 12.22
C PRO A 60 -11.52 -14.64 12.66
N TRP A 61 -12.36 -14.32 11.70
CA TRP A 61 -13.65 -13.75 12.01
C TRP A 61 -14.55 -14.86 12.52
N GLN A 62 -15.41 -14.53 13.45
CA GLN A 62 -16.48 -15.43 13.79
C GLN A 62 -17.45 -15.45 12.63
N GLU A 63 -18.03 -16.63 12.39
CA GLU A 63 -18.91 -16.73 11.27
C GLU A 63 -20.04 -15.72 11.29
N ASP A 64 -20.57 -15.47 12.47
CA ASP A 64 -21.67 -14.54 12.61
C ASP A 64 -21.20 -13.09 12.54
N GLU A 65 -19.90 -12.84 12.53
CA GLU A 65 -19.36 -11.50 12.41
C GLU A 65 -18.92 -11.22 11.00
N MET A 66 -18.91 -12.21 10.14
CA MET A 66 -18.42 -12.01 8.79
C MET A 66 -19.43 -11.24 7.97
N PRO A 67 -18.98 -10.49 6.98
CA PRO A 67 -19.91 -9.87 6.06
C PRO A 67 -20.73 -10.91 5.34
N THR A 68 -21.92 -10.54 4.91
CA THR A 68 -22.78 -11.43 4.17
C THR A 68 -22.05 -11.93 2.94
N PRO A 69 -22.18 -13.22 2.63
CA PRO A 69 -21.52 -13.74 1.43
C PRO A 69 -21.90 -12.93 0.21
N GLY A 70 -20.93 -12.62 -0.60
CA GLY A 70 -21.11 -11.79 -1.76
C GLY A 70 -20.89 -10.33 -1.49
N THR A 71 -20.83 -9.94 -0.22
CA THR A 71 -20.53 -8.57 0.14
C THR A 71 -19.03 -8.41 0.12
N ARG A 72 -18.54 -7.39 -0.54
CA ARG A 72 -17.13 -7.14 -0.59
C ARG A 72 -16.80 -5.95 0.23
N PRO A 73 -15.60 -5.91 0.78
CA PRO A 73 -15.15 -4.66 1.40
C PRO A 73 -15.21 -3.57 0.36
N MET A 74 -15.79 -2.44 0.74
CA MET A 74 -15.94 -1.34 -0.20
C MET A 74 -14.88 -0.26 0.00
N ILE A 75 -13.92 -0.51 0.88
CA ILE A 75 -12.87 0.46 1.14
C ILE A 75 -11.62 0.01 0.43
N ARG A 76 -11.01 0.93 -0.29
CA ARG A 76 -9.77 0.66 -1.01
C ARG A 76 -8.91 1.89 -0.86
N PHE A 77 -7.61 1.75 -0.88
CA PHE A 77 -6.74 2.90 -0.82
C PHE A 77 -5.79 2.88 -2.01
N ASP A 78 -5.13 3.99 -2.25
CA ASP A 78 -4.18 4.03 -3.32
C ASP A 78 -2.85 4.55 -2.80
N ILE A 79 -1.80 4.24 -3.57
CA ILE A 79 -0.44 4.69 -3.28
C ILE A 79 0.06 5.33 -4.55
N THR A 80 0.54 6.57 -4.44
CA THR A 80 1.03 7.28 -5.61
C THR A 80 2.55 7.30 -5.60
N THR A 81 3.14 7.25 -6.78
CA THR A 81 4.58 7.25 -6.90
C THR A 81 5.01 7.88 -8.21
N THR A 82 6.20 8.50 -8.21
CA THR A 82 6.82 8.96 -9.43
C THR A 82 7.66 7.86 -10.06
N ASP A 83 7.72 6.68 -9.43
CA ASP A 83 8.59 5.60 -9.87
C ASP A 83 7.78 4.34 -10.13
N PHE A 84 6.74 4.47 -10.91
CA PHE A 84 5.72 3.45 -11.10
C PHE A 84 6.29 2.09 -11.52
N ASP A 85 7.13 2.09 -12.56
CA ASP A 85 7.62 0.82 -13.08
C ASP A 85 8.52 0.09 -12.11
N ALA A 86 9.38 0.80 -11.41
CA ALA A 86 10.29 0.18 -10.46
C ALA A 86 9.53 -0.36 -9.26
N ILE A 87 8.56 0.41 -8.76
CA ILE A 87 7.76 -0.04 -7.63
C ILE A 87 6.96 -1.27 -8.01
N LEU A 88 6.31 -1.25 -9.17
CA LEU A 88 5.51 -2.39 -9.61
C LEU A 88 6.38 -3.64 -9.71
N ALA A 89 7.57 -3.51 -10.29
CA ALA A 89 8.45 -4.66 -10.45
C ALA A 89 8.85 -5.24 -9.10
N ARG A 90 9.17 -4.37 -8.13
CA ARG A 90 9.58 -4.85 -6.81
C ARG A 90 8.42 -5.52 -6.07
N LEU A 91 7.22 -4.97 -6.20
CA LEU A 91 6.07 -5.59 -5.54
C LEU A 91 5.81 -6.98 -6.09
N LEU A 92 5.91 -7.14 -7.41
CA LEU A 92 5.71 -8.45 -8.01
C LEU A 92 6.82 -9.41 -7.63
N GLU A 93 8.04 -8.89 -7.48
CA GLU A 93 9.15 -9.72 -7.09
C GLU A 93 8.98 -10.25 -5.67
N HIS A 94 8.32 -9.51 -4.81
CA HIS A 94 8.16 -9.89 -3.41
C HIS A 94 6.79 -10.50 -3.12
N GLY A 95 6.22 -11.18 -4.10
CA GLY A 95 5.02 -11.96 -3.85
C GLY A 95 3.72 -11.26 -4.17
N GLY A 96 3.79 -10.08 -4.73
CA GLY A 96 2.57 -9.39 -5.11
C GLY A 96 1.94 -9.97 -6.34
N GLN A 97 0.70 -9.59 -6.58
CA GLN A 97 -0.06 -10.08 -7.70
C GLN A 97 -0.73 -8.91 -8.39
N GLN A 98 -0.55 -8.83 -9.68
CA GLN A 98 -1.20 -7.78 -10.47
C GLN A 98 -2.60 -8.27 -10.81
N LEU A 99 -3.62 -7.52 -10.39
CA LEU A 99 -4.99 -7.98 -10.51
C LEU A 99 -5.67 -7.53 -11.78
N ASP A 100 -5.17 -6.48 -12.42
CA ASP A 100 -5.78 -6.01 -13.67
C ASP A 100 -4.68 -5.46 -14.55
N GLU A 101 -5.06 -4.99 -15.73
CA GLU A 101 -4.10 -4.43 -16.66
C GLU A 101 -3.83 -2.99 -16.29
N ILE A 102 -2.65 -2.52 -16.62
CA ILE A 102 -2.30 -1.13 -16.40
C ILE A 102 -3.17 -0.27 -17.32
N GLU A 103 -3.85 0.70 -16.71
CA GLU A 103 -4.68 1.62 -17.47
C GLU A 103 -4.06 3.00 -17.44
N SER A 104 -4.30 3.76 -18.48
CA SER A 104 -3.78 5.13 -18.58
C SER A 104 -4.93 6.11 -18.61
N TYR A 105 -4.79 7.15 -17.79
CA TYR A 105 -5.75 8.23 -17.74
C TYR A 105 -4.99 9.51 -17.77
N ASN A 106 -5.22 10.35 -18.77
CA ASN A 106 -4.58 11.67 -18.81
C ASN A 106 -3.08 11.56 -18.60
N ASP A 107 -2.50 10.55 -19.24
CA ASP A 107 -1.05 10.30 -19.19
C ASP A 107 -0.56 9.76 -17.86
N LEU A 108 -1.45 9.45 -16.94
CA LEU A 108 -1.07 8.77 -15.70
C LEU A 108 -1.48 7.32 -15.81
N ARG A 109 -0.78 6.47 -15.10
CA ARG A 109 -1.07 5.04 -15.13
C ARG A 109 -1.54 4.56 -13.77
N ILE A 110 -2.38 3.54 -13.79
CA ILE A 110 -2.92 2.97 -12.56
C ILE A 110 -3.04 1.46 -12.72
N VAL A 111 -2.78 0.73 -11.66
CA VAL A 111 -2.92 -0.72 -11.66
C VAL A 111 -3.29 -1.17 -10.26
N THR A 112 -4.06 -2.25 -10.17
CA THR A 112 -4.43 -2.82 -8.88
C THR A 112 -3.49 -3.95 -8.54
N ILE A 113 -2.93 -3.92 -7.34
CA ILE A 113 -1.96 -4.90 -6.86
C ILE A 113 -2.48 -5.49 -5.57
N ALA A 114 -2.27 -6.79 -5.40
CA ALA A 114 -2.59 -7.44 -4.14
C ALA A 114 -1.30 -7.91 -3.49
N ASP A 115 -1.27 -7.87 -2.16
CA ASP A 115 -0.15 -8.43 -1.43
C ASP A 115 -0.32 -9.96 -1.38
N PRO A 116 0.63 -10.69 -0.78
CA PRO A 116 0.52 -12.17 -0.79
C PRO A 116 -0.73 -12.71 -0.13
N ASP A 117 -1.39 -11.93 0.72
CA ASP A 117 -2.62 -12.36 1.36
C ASP A 117 -3.87 -11.88 0.64
N GLY A 118 -3.72 -11.17 -0.45
CA GLY A 118 -4.87 -10.68 -1.19
C GLY A 118 -5.34 -9.30 -0.80
N ASN A 119 -4.60 -8.62 0.07
CA ASN A 119 -4.93 -7.23 0.40
C ASN A 119 -4.59 -6.36 -0.78
N ALA A 120 -5.56 -5.64 -1.31
CA ALA A 120 -5.40 -4.95 -2.59
C ALA A 120 -5.40 -3.45 -2.43
N PHE A 121 -4.64 -2.80 -3.30
CA PHE A 121 -4.60 -1.35 -3.36
C PHE A 121 -4.30 -0.94 -4.80
N GLU A 122 -4.46 0.33 -5.09
CA GLU A 122 -4.17 0.85 -6.42
C GLU A 122 -2.85 1.58 -6.41
N LEU A 123 -1.98 1.26 -7.36
CA LEU A 123 -0.73 1.96 -7.54
C LEU A 123 -0.92 2.97 -8.65
N LEU A 124 -0.67 4.24 -8.33
CA LEU A 124 -0.96 5.34 -9.23
C LEU A 124 0.30 6.11 -9.52
N GLU A 125 0.51 6.41 -10.79
CA GLU A 125 1.67 7.17 -11.21
C GLU A 125 1.43 8.66 -11.08
N ILE A 126 2.47 9.39 -10.66
CA ILE A 126 2.47 10.83 -10.67
C ILE A 126 3.66 11.25 -11.51
N LEU A 127 3.47 12.24 -12.37
CA LEU A 127 4.55 12.69 -13.23
C LEU A 127 5.28 13.83 -12.57
N GLU A 128 6.49 13.56 -12.13
CA GLU A 128 7.25 14.53 -11.36
C GLU A 128 7.63 15.74 -12.17
N ALA A 129 7.97 15.54 -13.42
CA ALA A 129 8.41 16.64 -14.25
C ALA A 129 7.33 17.68 -14.41
N GLU A 130 6.09 17.25 -14.47
CA GLU A 130 5.04 18.21 -14.57
C GLU A 130 4.93 19.04 -13.35
N ASN A 131 5.13 18.44 -12.21
CA ASN A 131 5.07 19.20 -11.00
C ASN A 131 6.12 20.25 -10.99
N GLU A 132 7.29 19.94 -11.42
CA GLU A 132 8.32 20.90 -11.36
C GLU A 132 8.07 22.03 -12.28
N GLU A 133 7.52 21.77 -13.45
CA GLU A 133 7.28 22.84 -14.29
C GLU A 133 6.23 23.70 -13.85
N GLY A 134 5.23 23.11 -13.32
CA GLY A 134 4.20 23.87 -12.81
C GLY A 134 4.64 24.77 -11.80
N ASP A 135 5.65 24.43 -11.23
CA ASP A 135 6.06 25.21 -10.24
C ASP A 135 6.97 26.10 -10.53
N GLU A 136 7.22 26.10 -11.40
CA GLU A 136 8.07 26.91 -11.58
C GLU A 136 7.69 27.97 -11.82
N ALA A 137 7.00 27.98 -11.95
CA ALA A 137 6.71 28.80 -11.89
C ALA A 137 6.36 29.41 -11.33
N PRO A 138 6.15 29.60 -11.08
CA PRO A 138 5.91 30.00 -10.33
C PRO A 138 5.48 30.30 -9.74
N GLY A 139 5.39 30.16 -9.67
CA GLY A 139 5.13 30.09 -9.02
C GLY A 139 4.40 30.00 -8.65
N PRO A 140 3.98 29.90 -8.31
CA PRO A 140 3.38 29.40 -7.71
C PRO A 140 2.69 28.60 -8.12
N ARG A 141 2.53 28.08 -8.48
CA ARG A 141 2.00 27.29 -8.80
C ARG A 141 1.42 26.98 -8.26
N GLY A 142 1.43 27.26 -8.41
CA GLY A 142 1.07 27.27 -7.70
C GLY A 142 0.81 26.97 -8.00
#